data_602e4a396b495a5da5f47541f46313e1
#
_entry.id   602e4a396b495a5da5f47541f46313e1
#
_cell.length_a   1.000
_cell.length_b   1.000
_cell.length_c   1.000
_cell.angle_alpha   90.00
_cell.angle_beta   90.00
_cell.angle_gamma   90.00
#
_symmetry.space_group_name_H-M   'P 1'
#
loop_
_entity.id
_entity.type
_entity.pdbx_description
1 polymer ?
#
loop_
_entity_poly.entity_id
_entity_poly.type
_entity_poly.pdbx_seq_one_letter_code
_entity_poly.pdbx_strand_id
1 'polypeptide(L)'
;MSIAEYLEQYFENDTILAHFSGGSIIGTGLGVYSPGTAYVLLHHAMGDVDGNVGSWGFARGGMGSVSSALASSLRAVGGEIRTNAEVVSISVKRGRATGVVLASGEELSARAVISNLDAKRTFLGLLDSCDLPDDLVRRARNFKIRGSSGKVNIALDGMPDFPALPKGSPLTLGHMHFTDTLERLERAYDDWKDDRWSQDPYVDMVIPTQYDPSMSPPGKHMMSVFVQYCPVEAEGGWTDSKRDAFGAAVINQIADYSPNFKDLLLHAEIRTPRELEAEVGLTEGNIFQGELTLDQLMFNRPFPGYAQYRAPIKNMYMCISSNHPGGGVMGAP
;
A
#
# COMPACT_ATOMS: atom_id res chain seq x y z
N MET A 1 21.66 7.39 2.98
CA MET A 1 21.31 8.01 4.26
C MET A 1 20.03 7.37 4.74
N SER A 2 19.98 6.96 5.99
CA SER A 2 18.76 6.54 6.66
C SER A 2 17.92 7.74 7.07
N ILE A 3 16.65 7.51 7.48
CA ILE A 3 15.82 8.60 7.97
C ILE A 3 16.33 9.11 9.32
N ALA A 4 16.83 8.24 10.20
CA ALA A 4 17.43 8.63 11.47
C ALA A 4 18.59 9.61 11.24
N GLU A 5 19.61 9.22 10.44
CA GLU A 5 20.74 10.10 10.09
C GLU A 5 20.30 11.42 9.44
N TYR A 6 19.20 11.42 8.69
CA TYR A 6 18.70 12.64 8.05
C TYR A 6 18.05 13.58 9.06
N LEU A 7 17.15 13.07 9.91
CA LEU A 7 16.40 13.89 10.85
C LEU A 7 17.25 14.40 12.01
N GLU A 8 18.24 13.63 12.48
CA GLU A 8 19.19 14.02 13.53
C GLU A 8 20.00 15.27 13.18
N GLN A 9 20.07 15.66 11.90
CA GLN A 9 20.68 16.91 11.48
C GLN A 9 19.85 18.15 11.86
N TYR A 10 18.55 17.97 12.14
CA TYR A 10 17.59 19.05 12.36
C TYR A 10 16.91 18.99 13.71
N PHE A 11 16.81 17.82 14.33
CA PHE A 11 16.06 17.60 15.56
C PHE A 11 16.85 16.79 16.57
N GLU A 12 16.67 17.11 17.86
CA GLU A 12 17.28 16.40 18.98
C GLU A 12 16.24 15.63 19.82
N ASN A 13 14.95 15.87 19.59
CA ASN A 13 13.87 15.28 20.36
C ASN A 13 13.40 13.97 19.75
N ASP A 14 13.50 12.87 20.50
CA ASP A 14 13.15 11.51 20.05
C ASP A 14 11.72 11.39 19.51
N THR A 15 10.76 12.06 20.16
CA THR A 15 9.36 12.02 19.72
C THR A 15 9.18 12.69 18.35
N ILE A 16 9.89 13.78 18.08
CA ILE A 16 9.86 14.45 16.77
C ILE A 16 10.55 13.57 15.73
N LEU A 17 11.69 12.98 16.07
CA LEU A 17 12.40 12.05 15.19
C LEU A 17 11.50 10.87 14.83
N ALA A 18 10.84 10.26 15.80
CA ALA A 18 9.93 9.13 15.60
C ALA A 18 8.69 9.53 14.78
N HIS A 19 8.12 10.71 15.06
CA HIS A 19 6.94 11.21 14.33
C HIS A 19 7.21 11.31 12.83
N PHE A 20 8.27 11.97 12.42
CA PHE A 20 8.60 12.11 10.99
C PHE A 20 9.08 10.79 10.37
N SER A 21 9.70 9.91 11.16
CA SER A 21 10.19 8.62 10.66
C SER A 21 9.07 7.67 10.25
N GLY A 22 7.86 7.80 10.80
CA GLY A 22 6.72 6.99 10.38
C GLY A 22 6.46 7.03 8.86
N GLY A 23 6.51 8.22 8.26
CA GLY A 23 6.36 8.39 6.80
C GLY A 23 7.47 7.77 5.96
N SER A 24 8.62 7.45 6.56
CA SER A 24 9.79 6.92 5.84
C SER A 24 9.79 5.39 5.69
N ILE A 25 8.95 4.70 6.43
CA ILE A 25 8.89 3.24 6.43
C ILE A 25 7.67 2.70 5.68
N ILE A 26 6.65 3.52 5.42
CA ILE A 26 5.38 3.10 4.84
C ILE A 26 5.59 2.25 3.58
N GLY A 27 5.08 1.01 3.61
CA GLY A 27 5.10 0.08 2.48
C GLY A 27 6.49 -0.39 2.05
N THR A 28 7.50 -0.23 2.90
CA THR A 28 8.86 -0.70 2.65
C THR A 28 9.20 -1.89 3.55
N GLY A 29 10.12 -2.72 3.12
CA GLY A 29 10.79 -3.73 3.94
C GLY A 29 12.10 -3.20 4.54
N LEU A 30 12.08 -1.95 5.08
CA LEU A 30 13.25 -1.25 5.61
C LEU A 30 12.90 -0.65 6.98
N GLY A 31 13.83 -0.68 7.93
CA GLY A 31 13.74 -0.01 9.22
C GLY A 31 14.26 1.44 9.18
N VAL A 32 14.08 2.19 10.26
CA VAL A 32 14.42 3.62 10.32
C VAL A 32 15.93 3.89 10.21
N TYR A 33 16.78 2.93 10.50
CA TYR A 33 18.22 3.00 10.30
C TYR A 33 18.69 2.44 8.95
N SER A 34 17.78 1.93 8.13
CA SER A 34 18.12 1.38 6.82
C SER A 34 18.43 2.49 5.81
N PRO A 35 19.50 2.34 5.00
CA PRO A 35 19.81 3.30 3.94
C PRO A 35 18.69 3.44 2.91
N GLY A 36 18.38 4.67 2.51
CA GLY A 36 17.34 4.98 1.51
C GLY A 36 16.01 5.44 2.09
N THR A 37 15.76 5.23 3.39
CA THR A 37 14.50 5.60 4.03
C THR A 37 14.29 7.12 4.11
N ALA A 38 15.33 7.94 4.10
CA ALA A 38 15.20 9.38 3.95
C ALA A 38 14.46 9.77 2.65
N TYR A 39 14.76 9.07 1.54
CA TYR A 39 14.05 9.31 0.28
C TYR A 39 12.56 8.96 0.38
N VAL A 40 12.22 7.90 1.08
CA VAL A 40 10.81 7.47 1.23
C VAL A 40 9.97 8.54 1.91
N LEU A 41 10.50 9.20 2.97
CA LEU A 41 9.85 10.35 3.59
C LEU A 41 9.63 11.49 2.59
N LEU A 42 10.68 11.86 1.85
CA LEU A 42 10.59 12.95 0.86
C LEU A 42 9.60 12.60 -0.26
N HIS A 43 9.54 11.34 -0.68
CA HIS A 43 8.56 10.86 -1.65
C HIS A 43 7.12 11.06 -1.17
N HIS A 44 6.83 10.73 0.09
CA HIS A 44 5.51 10.96 0.68
C HIS A 44 5.17 12.44 0.91
N ALA A 45 6.18 13.29 1.05
CA ALA A 45 6.01 14.73 1.28
C ALA A 45 5.94 15.56 -0.03
N MET A 46 6.06 14.94 -1.21
CA MET A 46 6.05 15.66 -2.51
C MET A 46 4.65 16.01 -3.02
N GLY A 47 3.59 15.53 -2.40
CA GLY A 47 2.22 15.83 -2.82
C GLY A 47 1.88 17.31 -2.73
N ASP A 48 0.98 17.76 -3.58
CA ASP A 48 0.39 19.11 -3.56
C ASP A 48 -1.12 19.01 -3.69
N VAL A 49 -1.85 19.65 -2.79
CA VAL A 49 -3.30 19.79 -2.88
C VAL A 49 -3.62 21.28 -2.79
N ASP A 50 -4.08 21.86 -3.90
CA ASP A 50 -4.44 23.28 -4.02
C ASP A 50 -3.34 24.24 -3.53
N GLY A 51 -2.07 23.97 -3.86
CA GLY A 51 -0.91 24.78 -3.47
C GLY A 51 -0.37 24.49 -2.07
N ASN A 52 -0.91 23.51 -1.36
CA ASN A 52 -0.41 23.06 -0.07
C ASN A 52 0.51 21.85 -0.27
N VAL A 53 1.81 22.10 -0.35
CA VAL A 53 2.83 21.05 -0.51
C VAL A 53 2.86 20.13 0.72
N GLY A 54 2.97 18.83 0.49
CA GLY A 54 2.95 17.81 1.53
C GLY A 54 1.57 17.42 2.05
N SER A 55 0.51 18.05 1.52
CA SER A 55 -0.86 17.74 1.91
C SER A 55 -1.39 16.47 1.26
N TRP A 56 -2.23 15.76 2.00
CA TRP A 56 -2.96 14.58 1.52
C TRP A 56 -4.45 14.91 1.42
N GLY A 57 -5.09 14.40 0.37
CA GLY A 57 -6.52 14.58 0.14
C GLY A 57 -7.32 13.33 0.46
N PHE A 58 -8.56 13.52 0.93
CA PHE A 58 -9.53 12.45 1.14
C PHE A 58 -10.63 12.55 0.09
N ALA A 59 -10.84 11.47 -0.66
CA ALA A 59 -11.91 11.43 -1.64
C ALA A 59 -13.27 11.30 -0.96
N ARG A 60 -14.24 12.14 -1.34
CA ARG A 60 -15.62 12.03 -0.86
C ARG A 60 -16.23 10.70 -1.29
N GLY A 61 -16.83 9.97 -0.36
CA GLY A 61 -17.31 8.60 -0.55
C GLY A 61 -16.23 7.53 -0.41
N GLY A 62 -15.04 7.93 0.11
CA GLY A 62 -13.87 7.04 0.28
C GLY A 62 -13.05 6.88 -0.98
N MET A 63 -11.89 6.23 -0.88
CA MET A 63 -10.96 6.06 -2.01
C MET A 63 -11.54 5.27 -3.18
N GLY A 64 -12.50 4.37 -2.93
CA GLY A 64 -13.22 3.66 -3.99
C GLY A 64 -13.99 4.58 -4.94
N SER A 65 -14.36 5.79 -4.50
CA SER A 65 -15.03 6.78 -5.35
C SER A 65 -14.16 7.25 -6.52
N VAL A 66 -12.83 7.27 -6.35
CA VAL A 66 -11.87 7.59 -7.42
C VAL A 66 -11.96 6.55 -8.54
N SER A 67 -11.94 5.27 -8.20
CA SER A 67 -12.10 4.17 -9.17
C SER A 67 -13.47 4.23 -9.84
N SER A 68 -14.52 4.55 -9.08
CA SER A 68 -15.89 4.68 -9.62
C SER A 68 -16.01 5.86 -10.60
N ALA A 69 -15.36 6.99 -10.30
CA ALA A 69 -15.32 8.13 -11.20
C ALA A 69 -14.60 7.82 -12.53
N LEU A 70 -13.43 7.15 -12.44
CA LEU A 70 -12.71 6.68 -13.63
C LEU A 70 -13.53 5.69 -14.46
N ALA A 71 -14.20 4.72 -13.80
CA ALA A 71 -15.08 3.78 -14.46
C ALA A 71 -16.25 4.47 -15.16
N SER A 72 -16.84 5.49 -14.55
CA SER A 72 -17.93 6.28 -15.14
C SER A 72 -17.44 7.09 -16.34
N SER A 73 -16.26 7.70 -16.25
CA SER A 73 -15.63 8.41 -17.35
C SER A 73 -15.33 7.50 -18.54
N LEU A 74 -14.80 6.30 -18.27
CA LEU A 74 -14.54 5.31 -19.31
C LEU A 74 -15.83 4.89 -20.04
N ARG A 75 -16.90 4.60 -19.29
CA ARG A 75 -18.20 4.23 -19.89
C ARG A 75 -18.79 5.37 -20.72
N ALA A 76 -18.61 6.62 -20.30
CA ALA A 76 -19.13 7.79 -21.03
C ALA A 76 -18.49 7.94 -22.44
N VAL A 77 -17.28 7.43 -22.64
CA VAL A 77 -16.61 7.43 -23.95
C VAL A 77 -16.73 6.07 -24.67
N GLY A 78 -17.64 5.21 -24.25
CA GLY A 78 -17.91 3.90 -24.89
C GLY A 78 -17.00 2.76 -24.47
N GLY A 79 -16.23 2.93 -23.38
CA GLY A 79 -15.40 1.86 -22.84
C GLY A 79 -16.24 0.79 -22.14
N GLU A 80 -15.83 -0.46 -22.23
CA GLU A 80 -16.46 -1.60 -21.57
C GLU A 80 -15.64 -2.05 -20.38
N ILE A 81 -16.32 -2.36 -19.27
CA ILE A 81 -15.72 -2.93 -18.06
C ILE A 81 -16.35 -4.29 -17.82
N ARG A 82 -15.52 -5.32 -17.77
CA ARG A 82 -15.91 -6.69 -17.42
C ARG A 82 -15.32 -7.05 -16.07
N THR A 83 -16.18 -7.36 -15.13
CA THR A 83 -15.81 -7.96 -13.83
C THR A 83 -15.93 -9.47 -13.91
N ASN A 84 -15.30 -10.18 -12.96
CA ASN A 84 -15.25 -11.66 -12.97
C ASN A 84 -14.68 -12.23 -14.29
N ALA A 85 -13.73 -11.52 -14.89
CA ALA A 85 -13.09 -11.82 -16.17
C ALA A 85 -11.58 -11.92 -15.98
N GLU A 86 -11.15 -12.89 -15.19
CA GLU A 86 -9.73 -13.11 -14.89
C GLU A 86 -8.97 -13.41 -16.17
N VAL A 87 -7.90 -12.64 -16.42
CA VAL A 87 -6.96 -12.87 -17.52
C VAL A 87 -5.88 -13.82 -17.04
N VAL A 88 -5.74 -14.95 -17.72
CA VAL A 88 -4.74 -15.99 -17.38
C VAL A 88 -3.53 -15.98 -18.31
N SER A 89 -3.63 -15.38 -19.50
CA SER A 89 -2.47 -15.20 -20.37
C SER A 89 -2.64 -14.06 -21.37
N ILE A 90 -1.52 -13.56 -21.88
CA ILE A 90 -1.45 -12.59 -22.98
C ILE A 90 -1.02 -13.34 -24.24
N SER A 91 -1.85 -13.26 -25.28
CA SER A 91 -1.56 -13.90 -26.55
C SER A 91 -0.46 -13.15 -27.30
N VAL A 92 0.65 -13.83 -27.61
CA VAL A 92 1.78 -13.27 -28.37
C VAL A 92 1.91 -14.01 -29.70
N LYS A 93 1.98 -13.25 -30.80
CA LYS A 93 2.25 -13.80 -32.14
C LYS A 93 3.36 -12.97 -32.81
N ARG A 94 4.46 -13.65 -33.17
CA ARG A 94 5.63 -13.02 -33.82
C ARG A 94 6.15 -11.80 -33.05
N GLY A 95 6.29 -11.92 -31.73
CA GLY A 95 6.80 -10.87 -30.86
C GLY A 95 5.86 -9.68 -30.65
N ARG A 96 4.55 -9.87 -30.88
CA ARG A 96 3.50 -8.84 -30.74
C ARG A 96 2.35 -9.37 -29.89
N ALA A 97 1.92 -8.59 -28.92
CA ALA A 97 0.68 -8.87 -28.20
C ALA A 97 -0.51 -8.67 -29.13
N THR A 98 -1.42 -9.64 -29.14
CA THR A 98 -2.58 -9.69 -30.05
C THR A 98 -3.90 -9.78 -29.29
N GLY A 99 -3.87 -9.97 -27.98
CA GLY A 99 -5.05 -10.11 -27.15
C GLY A 99 -4.74 -10.77 -25.81
N VAL A 100 -5.77 -11.24 -25.16
CA VAL A 100 -5.70 -11.94 -23.87
C VAL A 100 -6.60 -13.17 -23.87
N VAL A 101 -6.31 -14.13 -23.00
CA VAL A 101 -7.15 -15.31 -22.73
C VAL A 101 -7.69 -15.20 -21.32
N LEU A 102 -8.98 -15.38 -21.16
CA LEU A 102 -9.65 -15.41 -19.87
C LEU A 102 -9.62 -16.82 -19.25
N ALA A 103 -9.79 -16.91 -17.95
CA ALA A 103 -9.90 -18.18 -17.23
C ALA A 103 -11.08 -19.05 -17.73
N SER A 104 -12.09 -18.44 -18.32
CA SER A 104 -13.19 -19.15 -19.00
C SER A 104 -12.79 -19.85 -20.31
N GLY A 105 -11.59 -19.57 -20.83
CA GLY A 105 -11.14 -19.99 -22.15
C GLY A 105 -11.53 -19.03 -23.29
N GLU A 106 -12.25 -17.94 -23.02
CA GLU A 106 -12.56 -16.91 -23.99
C GLU A 106 -11.30 -16.17 -24.44
N GLU A 107 -11.08 -16.05 -25.75
CA GLU A 107 -9.98 -15.26 -26.32
C GLU A 107 -10.49 -13.88 -26.75
N LEU A 108 -9.88 -12.83 -26.26
CA LEU A 108 -10.19 -11.45 -26.63
C LEU A 108 -9.07 -10.87 -27.47
N SER A 109 -9.34 -10.58 -28.73
CA SER A 109 -8.38 -9.95 -29.65
C SER A 109 -8.30 -8.43 -29.38
N ALA A 110 -7.09 -7.87 -29.41
CA ALA A 110 -6.86 -6.44 -29.21
C ALA A 110 -5.71 -5.92 -30.08
N ARG A 111 -5.78 -4.62 -30.41
CA ARG A 111 -4.67 -3.91 -31.10
C ARG A 111 -3.48 -3.65 -30.17
N ALA A 112 -3.73 -3.52 -28.88
CA ALA A 112 -2.72 -3.36 -27.83
C ALA A 112 -3.25 -3.98 -26.53
N VAL A 113 -2.33 -4.43 -25.69
CA VAL A 113 -2.60 -4.92 -24.34
C VAL A 113 -1.88 -4.01 -23.35
N ILE A 114 -2.59 -3.56 -22.32
CA ILE A 114 -2.05 -2.75 -21.24
C ILE A 114 -2.25 -3.53 -19.94
N SER A 115 -1.16 -3.92 -19.30
CA SER A 115 -1.21 -4.59 -18.00
C SER A 115 -1.13 -3.58 -16.86
N ASN A 116 -2.02 -3.72 -15.89
CA ASN A 116 -1.95 -3.04 -14.60
C ASN A 116 -1.62 -4.00 -13.45
N LEU A 117 -1.09 -5.18 -13.76
CA LEU A 117 -0.53 -6.11 -12.78
C LEU A 117 0.95 -5.82 -12.56
N ASP A 118 1.46 -6.12 -11.35
CA ASP A 118 2.87 -5.92 -11.07
C ASP A 118 3.82 -6.68 -12.03
N ALA A 119 5.10 -6.35 -11.95
CA ALA A 119 6.09 -6.86 -12.88
C ALA A 119 6.24 -8.40 -12.82
N LYS A 120 6.12 -9.03 -11.62
CA LYS A 120 6.17 -10.49 -11.50
C LYS A 120 4.95 -11.13 -12.13
N ARG A 121 3.75 -10.69 -11.78
CA ARG A 121 2.50 -11.22 -12.34
C ARG A 121 2.43 -11.04 -13.86
N THR A 122 2.84 -9.87 -14.34
CA THR A 122 2.82 -9.60 -15.78
C THR A 122 3.83 -10.45 -16.55
N PHE A 123 5.12 -10.41 -16.15
CA PHE A 123 6.17 -11.05 -16.96
C PHE A 123 6.37 -12.53 -16.66
N LEU A 124 6.02 -13.00 -15.47
CA LEU A 124 6.19 -14.41 -15.10
C LEU A 124 4.88 -15.19 -15.05
N GLY A 125 3.74 -14.50 -14.92
CA GLY A 125 2.42 -15.12 -14.81
C GLY A 125 1.61 -15.11 -16.11
N LEU A 126 1.63 -14.00 -16.87
CA LEU A 126 0.78 -13.84 -18.05
C LEU A 126 1.47 -14.09 -19.39
N LEU A 127 2.80 -14.21 -19.41
CA LEU A 127 3.60 -14.38 -20.62
C LEU A 127 4.40 -15.67 -20.57
N ASP A 128 4.58 -16.29 -21.74
CA ASP A 128 5.54 -17.39 -21.86
C ASP A 128 6.97 -16.82 -21.79
N SER A 129 7.84 -17.50 -21.04
CA SER A 129 9.24 -17.10 -20.91
C SER A 129 10.00 -17.11 -22.25
N CYS A 130 9.56 -17.93 -23.22
CA CYS A 130 10.16 -17.98 -24.55
C CYS A 130 9.89 -16.72 -25.40
N ASP A 131 8.90 -15.90 -25.03
CA ASP A 131 8.59 -14.62 -25.67
C ASP A 131 9.37 -13.44 -25.08
N LEU A 132 10.15 -13.69 -24.04
CA LEU A 132 10.87 -12.66 -23.26
C LEU A 132 12.39 -12.84 -23.35
N PRO A 133 13.17 -11.74 -23.30
CA PRO A 133 14.61 -11.83 -23.10
C PRO A 133 14.96 -12.50 -21.75
N ASP A 134 15.94 -13.40 -21.76
CA ASP A 134 16.38 -14.12 -20.53
C ASP A 134 16.74 -13.19 -19.37
N ASP A 135 17.38 -12.05 -19.68
CA ASP A 135 17.76 -11.07 -18.67
C ASP A 135 16.54 -10.41 -18.03
N LEU A 136 15.47 -10.19 -18.77
CA LEU A 136 14.20 -9.66 -18.24
C LEU A 136 13.53 -10.68 -17.30
N VAL A 137 13.48 -11.94 -17.69
CA VAL A 137 12.92 -13.03 -16.85
C VAL A 137 13.68 -13.10 -15.52
N ARG A 138 15.03 -13.04 -15.58
CA ARG A 138 15.87 -12.99 -14.38
C ARG A 138 15.58 -11.77 -13.51
N ARG A 139 15.45 -10.57 -14.11
CA ARG A 139 15.13 -9.32 -13.39
C ARG A 139 13.75 -9.38 -12.75
N ALA A 140 12.75 -9.91 -13.46
CA ALA A 140 11.40 -10.08 -12.92
C ALA A 140 11.36 -11.04 -11.72
N ARG A 141 12.11 -12.15 -11.76
CA ARG A 141 12.27 -13.05 -10.63
C ARG A 141 12.88 -12.39 -9.41
N ASN A 142 13.89 -11.55 -9.62
CA ASN A 142 14.64 -10.85 -8.57
C ASN A 142 14.01 -9.53 -8.14
N PHE A 143 12.88 -9.13 -8.72
CA PHE A 143 12.18 -7.90 -8.36
C PHE A 143 11.71 -7.98 -6.91
N LYS A 144 12.13 -7.00 -6.10
CA LYS A 144 11.80 -6.94 -4.67
C LYS A 144 10.36 -6.43 -4.52
N ILE A 145 9.51 -7.21 -3.88
CA ILE A 145 8.07 -6.89 -3.75
C ILE A 145 7.50 -7.33 -2.40
N ARG A 146 8.35 -7.63 -1.41
CA ARG A 146 7.91 -8.10 -0.10
C ARG A 146 6.90 -7.14 0.52
N GLY A 147 5.78 -7.68 1.01
CA GLY A 147 4.81 -6.97 1.82
C GLY A 147 5.31 -6.77 3.25
N SER A 148 4.93 -5.64 3.83
CA SER A 148 5.32 -5.29 5.20
C SER A 148 4.17 -4.66 5.99
N SER A 149 2.98 -4.54 5.38
CA SER A 149 1.91 -3.76 5.94
C SER A 149 0.65 -4.59 6.16
N GLY A 150 0.04 -4.43 7.32
CA GLY A 150 -1.30 -4.91 7.62
C GLY A 150 -2.32 -3.77 7.56
N LYS A 151 -3.59 -4.14 7.52
CA LYS A 151 -4.71 -3.19 7.50
C LYS A 151 -5.76 -3.63 8.50
N VAL A 152 -6.23 -2.68 9.32
CA VAL A 152 -7.40 -2.90 10.20
C VAL A 152 -8.43 -1.82 9.91
N ASN A 153 -9.62 -2.22 9.46
CA ASN A 153 -10.75 -1.34 9.28
C ASN A 153 -11.72 -1.55 10.43
N ILE A 154 -12.08 -0.48 11.12
CA ILE A 154 -12.83 -0.55 12.38
C ILE A 154 -14.14 0.23 12.25
N ALA A 155 -15.25 -0.40 12.60
CA ALA A 155 -16.55 0.24 12.77
C ALA A 155 -16.76 0.58 14.24
N LEU A 156 -17.16 1.83 14.53
CA LEU A 156 -17.29 2.37 15.87
C LEU A 156 -18.71 2.89 16.15
N ASP A 157 -19.19 2.66 17.36
CA ASP A 157 -20.47 3.17 17.90
C ASP A 157 -20.36 4.59 18.48
N GLY A 158 -19.51 5.40 17.93
CA GLY A 158 -19.26 6.77 18.37
C GLY A 158 -17.83 7.19 18.13
N MET A 159 -17.52 8.44 18.51
CA MET A 159 -16.18 8.99 18.39
C MET A 159 -15.31 8.55 19.57
N PRO A 160 -14.11 7.97 19.33
CA PRO A 160 -13.17 7.65 20.41
C PRO A 160 -12.70 8.92 21.14
N ASP A 161 -12.54 8.81 22.44
CA ASP A 161 -12.02 9.90 23.28
C ASP A 161 -10.51 9.72 23.45
N PHE A 162 -9.75 10.78 23.17
CA PHE A 162 -8.29 10.83 23.36
C PHE A 162 -7.98 11.86 24.45
N PRO A 163 -7.86 11.45 25.72
CA PRO A 163 -7.69 12.36 26.87
C PRO A 163 -6.44 13.28 26.78
N ALA A 164 -5.44 12.87 26.01
CA ALA A 164 -4.26 13.69 25.75
C ALA A 164 -4.54 14.93 24.88
N LEU A 165 -5.70 14.96 24.20
CA LEU A 165 -6.11 16.06 23.33
C LEU A 165 -7.22 16.87 23.99
N PRO A 166 -7.25 18.21 23.80
CA PRO A 166 -8.40 19.01 24.19
C PRO A 166 -9.69 18.49 23.51
N LYS A 167 -10.79 18.51 24.25
CA LYS A 167 -12.08 18.07 23.72
C LYS A 167 -12.47 18.85 22.46
N GLY A 168 -12.80 18.13 21.38
CA GLY A 168 -13.10 18.73 20.09
C GLY A 168 -11.86 19.24 19.34
N SER A 169 -10.67 18.76 19.71
CA SER A 169 -9.43 19.09 19.05
C SER A 169 -9.48 18.75 17.54
N PRO A 170 -9.06 19.66 16.65
CA PRO A 170 -8.93 19.37 15.22
C PRO A 170 -7.78 18.38 14.92
N LEU A 171 -6.94 18.05 15.89
CA LEU A 171 -5.82 17.12 15.69
C LEU A 171 -6.28 15.67 15.37
N THR A 172 -7.52 15.31 15.75
CA THR A 172 -8.10 14.01 15.34
C THR A 172 -8.53 13.97 13.87
N LEU A 173 -8.51 15.11 13.18
CA LEU A 173 -8.85 15.21 11.76
C LEU A 173 -7.71 14.73 10.84
N GLY A 174 -6.49 14.61 11.33
CA GLY A 174 -5.34 14.16 10.56
C GLY A 174 -5.03 12.69 10.73
N HIS A 175 -3.85 12.32 10.26
CA HIS A 175 -3.22 11.06 10.59
C HIS A 175 -2.79 11.08 12.06
N MET A 176 -3.12 10.04 12.79
CA MET A 176 -2.74 9.86 14.19
C MET A 176 -1.91 8.58 14.33
N HIS A 177 -0.79 8.67 15.03
CA HIS A 177 0.04 7.52 15.36
C HIS A 177 0.65 7.65 16.77
N PHE A 178 1.03 6.52 17.37
CA PHE A 178 1.48 6.43 18.75
C PHE A 178 2.95 6.05 18.83
N THR A 179 3.80 6.76 18.13
CA THR A 179 5.24 6.48 18.11
C THR A 179 6.00 7.57 18.86
N ASP A 180 6.87 7.16 19.76
CA ASP A 180 7.60 8.04 20.66
C ASP A 180 9.12 7.98 20.48
N THR A 181 9.67 6.87 19.95
CA THR A 181 11.11 6.69 19.76
C THR A 181 11.43 5.97 18.43
N LEU A 182 12.62 6.25 17.88
CA LEU A 182 13.15 5.52 16.72
C LEU A 182 13.37 4.04 17.04
N GLU A 183 13.80 3.73 18.26
CA GLU A 183 14.05 2.36 18.68
C GLU A 183 12.78 1.50 18.65
N ARG A 184 11.62 2.07 19.00
CA ARG A 184 10.34 1.38 18.93
C ARG A 184 9.99 0.99 17.48
N LEU A 185 10.21 1.90 16.53
CA LEU A 185 10.01 1.62 15.11
C LEU A 185 10.98 0.54 14.60
N GLU A 186 12.23 0.60 14.99
CA GLU A 186 13.23 -0.39 14.59
C GLU A 186 12.94 -1.77 15.18
N ARG A 187 12.49 -1.88 16.43
CA ARG A 187 12.06 -3.16 17.03
C ARG A 187 10.91 -3.80 16.26
N ALA A 188 9.95 -3.00 15.82
CA ALA A 188 8.86 -3.53 14.99
C ALA A 188 9.37 -4.06 13.65
N TYR A 189 10.39 -3.43 13.07
CA TYR A 189 11.08 -3.92 11.89
C TYR A 189 11.90 -5.19 12.16
N ASP A 190 12.57 -5.29 13.32
CA ASP A 190 13.32 -6.46 13.72
C ASP A 190 12.40 -7.69 13.86
N ASP A 191 11.23 -7.53 14.49
CA ASP A 191 10.23 -8.60 14.55
C ASP A 191 9.81 -9.07 13.15
N TRP A 192 9.57 -8.13 12.21
CA TRP A 192 9.20 -8.45 10.84
C TRP A 192 10.27 -9.24 10.09
N LYS A 193 11.56 -8.94 10.31
CA LYS A 193 12.67 -9.69 9.70
C LYS A 193 12.69 -11.15 10.15
N ASP A 194 12.14 -11.44 11.31
CA ASP A 194 12.05 -12.78 11.90
C ASP A 194 10.67 -13.42 11.68
N ASP A 195 9.91 -12.98 10.67
CA ASP A 195 8.56 -13.45 10.34
C ASP A 195 7.56 -13.32 11.50
N ARG A 196 7.77 -12.34 12.39
CA ARG A 196 6.87 -12.02 13.50
C ARG A 196 6.24 -10.65 13.29
N TRP A 197 5.09 -10.39 13.90
CA TRP A 197 4.56 -9.04 14.06
C TRP A 197 4.90 -8.51 15.45
N SER A 198 5.17 -7.23 15.55
CA SER A 198 5.40 -6.58 16.84
C SER A 198 4.13 -6.55 17.68
N GLN A 199 4.28 -6.71 19.00
CA GLN A 199 3.19 -6.43 19.95
C GLN A 199 2.95 -4.93 20.12
N ASP A 200 3.87 -4.13 19.62
CA ASP A 200 3.85 -2.67 19.65
C ASP A 200 4.20 -2.11 18.24
N PRO A 201 3.33 -2.38 17.25
CA PRO A 201 3.60 -2.01 15.86
C PRO A 201 3.49 -0.49 15.64
N TYR A 202 4.03 -0.02 14.53
CA TYR A 202 3.66 1.29 14.01
C TYR A 202 2.21 1.26 13.53
N VAL A 203 1.38 2.09 14.15
CA VAL A 203 -0.04 2.24 13.84
C VAL A 203 -0.27 3.67 13.35
N ASP A 204 -0.75 3.81 12.13
CA ASP A 204 -1.17 5.08 11.55
C ASP A 204 -2.67 5.00 11.23
N MET A 205 -3.47 5.87 11.83
CA MET A 205 -4.91 5.79 11.75
C MET A 205 -5.54 7.13 11.35
N VAL A 206 -6.68 7.02 10.65
CA VAL A 206 -7.54 8.14 10.31
C VAL A 206 -8.99 7.79 10.60
N ILE A 207 -9.81 8.80 10.90
CA ILE A 207 -11.26 8.65 11.08
C ILE A 207 -11.97 9.45 9.98
N PRO A 208 -12.08 8.90 8.75
CA PRO A 208 -12.54 9.64 7.58
C PRO A 208 -13.99 10.13 7.68
N THR A 209 -14.80 9.52 8.52
CA THR A 209 -16.17 9.97 8.79
C THR A 209 -16.27 11.34 9.47
N GLN A 210 -15.16 11.90 9.95
CA GLN A 210 -15.11 13.28 10.43
C GLN A 210 -15.11 14.29 9.27
N TYR A 211 -14.58 13.90 8.10
CA TYR A 211 -14.60 14.73 6.89
C TYR A 211 -15.82 14.44 6.02
N ASP A 212 -16.17 13.16 5.94
CA ASP A 212 -17.27 12.68 5.13
C ASP A 212 -18.24 11.81 5.95
N PRO A 213 -19.23 12.46 6.62
CA PRO A 213 -20.21 11.73 7.41
C PRO A 213 -21.07 10.74 6.59
N SER A 214 -21.06 10.85 5.25
CA SER A 214 -21.83 9.94 4.39
C SER A 214 -21.28 8.50 4.37
N MET A 215 -20.07 8.29 4.88
CA MET A 215 -19.39 6.98 4.92
C MET A 215 -19.86 6.07 6.07
N SER A 216 -20.72 6.55 6.96
CA SER A 216 -21.29 5.77 8.07
C SER A 216 -22.71 6.20 8.40
N PRO A 217 -23.52 5.36 9.10
CA PRO A 217 -24.77 5.80 9.67
C PRO A 217 -24.59 6.97 10.66
N PRO A 218 -25.61 7.81 10.86
CA PRO A 218 -25.54 8.93 11.81
C PRO A 218 -25.08 8.47 13.21
N GLY A 219 -24.11 9.18 13.78
CA GLY A 219 -23.55 8.90 15.10
C GLY A 219 -22.55 7.73 15.15
N LYS A 220 -22.35 7.02 14.05
CA LYS A 220 -21.33 5.98 13.92
C LYS A 220 -20.09 6.53 13.20
N HIS A 221 -18.97 5.87 13.43
CA HIS A 221 -17.71 6.22 12.79
C HIS A 221 -17.01 5.01 12.21
N MET A 222 -16.14 5.25 11.25
CA MET A 222 -15.18 4.25 10.81
C MET A 222 -13.76 4.78 11.05
N MET A 223 -12.88 3.89 11.41
CA MET A 223 -11.46 4.15 11.55
C MET A 223 -10.70 3.26 10.57
N SER A 224 -9.82 3.86 9.81
CA SER A 224 -8.94 3.17 8.86
C SER A 224 -7.54 3.16 9.44
N VAL A 225 -7.02 1.98 9.74
CA VAL A 225 -5.75 1.78 10.43
C VAL A 225 -4.77 1.09 9.49
N PHE A 226 -3.67 1.77 9.20
CA PHE A 226 -2.49 1.19 8.56
C PHE A 226 -1.56 0.68 9.65
N VAL A 227 -1.00 -0.51 9.46
CA VAL A 227 -0.13 -1.15 10.46
C VAL A 227 1.16 -1.61 9.81
N GLN A 228 2.28 -1.30 10.44
CA GLN A 228 3.59 -1.76 10.01
C GLN A 228 4.47 -2.03 11.26
N TYR A 229 5.06 -3.21 11.37
CA TYR A 229 5.21 -4.19 10.30
C TYR A 229 4.31 -5.40 10.50
N CYS A 230 3.85 -5.96 9.38
CA CYS A 230 3.13 -7.21 9.33
C CYS A 230 3.83 -8.13 8.31
N PRO A 231 4.28 -9.34 8.69
CA PRO A 231 5.00 -10.23 7.78
C PRO A 231 4.08 -10.82 6.71
N VAL A 232 4.65 -11.12 5.54
CA VAL A 232 3.94 -11.83 4.45
C VAL A 232 3.50 -13.20 4.94
N GLU A 233 4.43 -13.94 5.53
CA GLU A 233 4.17 -15.21 6.20
C GLU A 233 4.58 -15.06 7.67
N ALA A 234 3.68 -15.36 8.59
CA ALA A 234 4.02 -15.43 10.01
C ALA A 234 4.81 -16.71 10.30
N GLU A 235 5.68 -16.68 11.29
CA GLU A 235 6.41 -17.87 11.76
C GLU A 235 5.45 -19.06 11.94
N GLY A 236 5.70 -20.15 11.22
CA GLY A 236 4.83 -21.33 11.17
C GLY A 236 3.49 -21.12 10.42
N GLY A 237 3.40 -20.11 9.54
CA GLY A 237 2.25 -19.79 8.71
C GLY A 237 1.15 -18.98 9.41
N TRP A 238 0.36 -18.24 8.64
CA TRP A 238 -0.82 -17.54 9.13
C TRP A 238 -1.97 -18.52 9.43
N THR A 239 -2.63 -18.30 10.56
CA THR A 239 -3.89 -18.94 10.97
C THR A 239 -4.88 -17.85 11.37
N ASP A 240 -6.17 -18.16 11.42
CA ASP A 240 -7.19 -17.22 11.93
C ASP A 240 -6.85 -16.70 13.32
N SER A 241 -6.38 -17.59 14.23
CA SER A 241 -5.98 -17.19 15.58
C SER A 241 -4.79 -16.21 15.59
N LYS A 242 -3.81 -16.37 14.69
CA LYS A 242 -2.68 -15.44 14.58
C LYS A 242 -3.11 -14.10 14.00
N ARG A 243 -3.97 -14.11 12.97
CA ARG A 243 -4.54 -12.89 12.40
C ARG A 243 -5.34 -12.13 13.47
N ASP A 244 -6.15 -12.82 14.23
CA ASP A 244 -6.94 -12.23 15.32
C ASP A 244 -6.04 -11.68 16.44
N ALA A 245 -4.95 -12.38 16.77
CA ALA A 245 -3.95 -11.90 17.73
C ALA A 245 -3.22 -10.64 17.23
N PHE A 246 -2.87 -10.58 15.95
CA PHE A 246 -2.32 -9.37 15.32
C PHE A 246 -3.31 -8.21 15.42
N GLY A 247 -4.58 -8.42 15.06
CA GLY A 247 -5.63 -7.41 15.20
C GLY A 247 -5.83 -6.96 16.64
N ALA A 248 -5.77 -7.89 17.60
CA ALA A 248 -5.89 -7.60 19.03
C ALA A 248 -4.73 -6.71 19.53
N ALA A 249 -3.49 -6.93 19.06
CA ALA A 249 -2.35 -6.08 19.40
C ALA A 249 -2.61 -4.62 18.99
N VAL A 250 -3.10 -4.41 17.76
CA VAL A 250 -3.44 -3.08 17.24
C VAL A 250 -4.57 -2.42 18.04
N ILE A 251 -5.65 -3.17 18.32
CA ILE A 251 -6.80 -2.68 19.09
C ILE A 251 -6.39 -2.31 20.52
N ASN A 252 -5.54 -3.13 21.16
CA ASN A 252 -5.05 -2.86 22.50
C ASN A 252 -4.19 -1.58 22.53
N GLN A 253 -3.29 -1.41 21.57
CA GLN A 253 -2.47 -0.21 21.47
C GLN A 253 -3.33 1.07 21.30
N ILE A 254 -4.38 1.05 20.49
CA ILE A 254 -5.29 2.19 20.37
C ILE A 254 -6.04 2.42 21.71
N ALA A 255 -6.47 1.35 22.38
CA ALA A 255 -7.20 1.44 23.63
C ALA A 255 -6.35 2.01 24.79
N ASP A 256 -5.02 1.85 24.75
CA ASP A 256 -4.11 2.45 25.75
C ASP A 256 -4.14 3.98 25.70
N TYR A 257 -4.45 4.56 24.53
CA TYR A 257 -4.57 6.02 24.32
C TYR A 257 -6.01 6.51 24.29
N SER A 258 -7.00 5.61 24.16
CA SER A 258 -8.43 5.94 24.10
C SER A 258 -9.23 4.98 24.99
N PRO A 259 -9.47 5.34 26.27
CA PRO A 259 -10.06 4.42 27.26
C PRO A 259 -11.43 3.87 26.91
N ASN A 260 -12.25 4.62 26.14
CA ASN A 260 -13.58 4.19 25.70
C ASN A 260 -13.57 3.41 24.38
N PHE A 261 -12.41 3.19 23.76
CA PHE A 261 -12.30 2.63 22.42
C PHE A 261 -12.94 1.25 22.28
N LYS A 262 -12.65 0.36 23.24
CA LYS A 262 -13.17 -1.01 23.20
C LYS A 262 -14.68 -1.08 23.39
N ASP A 263 -15.25 -0.16 24.16
CA ASP A 263 -16.71 -0.08 24.37
C ASP A 263 -17.43 0.40 23.11
N LEU A 264 -16.75 1.15 22.25
CA LEU A 264 -17.26 1.66 20.97
C LEU A 264 -17.06 0.67 19.81
N LEU A 265 -16.28 -0.38 19.99
CA LEU A 265 -15.93 -1.31 18.93
C LEU A 265 -17.15 -2.15 18.50
N LEU A 266 -17.63 -1.92 17.28
CA LEU A 266 -18.69 -2.72 16.67
C LEU A 266 -18.14 -3.89 15.86
N HIS A 267 -17.10 -3.65 15.07
CA HIS A 267 -16.47 -4.64 14.22
C HIS A 267 -15.06 -4.20 13.85
N ALA A 268 -14.17 -5.18 13.66
CA ALA A 268 -12.84 -4.97 13.11
C ALA A 268 -12.59 -5.99 12.00
N GLU A 269 -12.24 -5.50 10.81
CA GLU A 269 -11.77 -6.29 9.69
C GLU A 269 -10.24 -6.22 9.65
N ILE A 270 -9.58 -7.37 9.78
CA ILE A 270 -8.13 -7.48 9.84
C ILE A 270 -7.63 -8.11 8.55
N ARG A 271 -6.67 -7.46 7.88
CA ARG A 271 -6.03 -7.95 6.66
C ARG A 271 -4.53 -7.94 6.83
N THR A 272 -3.93 -9.11 6.73
CA THR A 272 -2.49 -9.30 6.62
C THR A 272 -2.04 -9.17 5.14
N PRO A 273 -0.76 -9.12 4.84
CA PRO A 273 -0.28 -9.18 3.45
C PRO A 273 -0.86 -10.35 2.66
N ARG A 274 -1.11 -11.50 3.31
CA ARG A 274 -1.69 -12.70 2.69
C ARG A 274 -3.13 -12.46 2.21
N GLU A 275 -3.99 -11.85 3.03
CA GLU A 275 -5.36 -11.48 2.62
C GLU A 275 -5.33 -10.41 1.54
N LEU A 276 -4.40 -9.44 1.60
CA LEU A 276 -4.23 -8.43 0.54
C LEU A 276 -3.84 -9.08 -0.79
N GLU A 277 -3.00 -10.11 -0.78
CA GLU A 277 -2.68 -10.85 -2.00
C GLU A 277 -3.86 -11.67 -2.51
N ALA A 278 -4.52 -12.41 -1.63
CA ALA A 278 -5.61 -13.31 -2.01
C ALA A 278 -6.85 -12.57 -2.52
N GLU A 279 -7.22 -11.44 -1.89
CA GLU A 279 -8.46 -10.71 -2.21
C GLU A 279 -8.26 -9.62 -3.27
N VAL A 280 -7.11 -8.93 -3.23
CA VAL A 280 -6.85 -7.75 -4.07
C VAL A 280 -5.86 -8.04 -5.18
N GLY A 281 -5.10 -9.14 -5.07
CA GLY A 281 -4.10 -9.53 -6.05
C GLY A 281 -2.78 -8.74 -5.94
N LEU A 282 -2.50 -8.13 -4.80
CA LEU A 282 -1.22 -7.49 -4.55
C LEU A 282 -0.18 -8.55 -4.18
N THR A 283 0.79 -8.79 -5.04
CA THR A 283 1.83 -9.80 -4.81
C THR A 283 2.53 -9.58 -3.48
N GLU A 284 2.56 -10.62 -2.65
CA GLU A 284 3.07 -10.59 -1.29
C GLU A 284 2.42 -9.48 -0.42
N GLY A 285 1.25 -8.95 -0.80
CA GLY A 285 0.59 -7.85 -0.11
C GLY A 285 1.30 -6.51 -0.20
N ASN A 286 2.27 -6.34 -1.10
CA ASN A 286 3.03 -5.10 -1.21
C ASN A 286 2.17 -3.97 -1.81
N ILE A 287 1.89 -2.94 -1.01
CA ILE A 287 0.99 -1.83 -1.36
C ILE A 287 1.53 -0.91 -2.47
N PHE A 288 2.84 -0.95 -2.75
CA PHE A 288 3.48 -0.21 -3.85
C PHE A 288 3.74 -1.07 -5.08
N GLN A 289 3.39 -2.37 -5.02
CA GLN A 289 3.62 -3.33 -6.08
C GLN A 289 5.10 -3.39 -6.51
N GLY A 290 5.98 -3.31 -5.52
CA GLY A 290 7.44 -3.27 -5.60
C GLY A 290 8.02 -2.36 -4.53
N GLU A 291 9.05 -2.83 -3.84
CA GLU A 291 9.71 -2.08 -2.76
C GLU A 291 10.28 -0.75 -3.26
N LEU A 292 10.23 0.27 -2.41
CA LEU A 292 10.80 1.59 -2.67
C LEU A 292 12.29 1.63 -2.29
N THR A 293 13.06 0.71 -2.85
CA THR A 293 14.53 0.68 -2.69
C THR A 293 15.21 1.46 -3.81
N LEU A 294 16.37 2.06 -3.57
CA LEU A 294 17.05 2.95 -4.52
C LEU A 294 17.33 2.30 -5.88
N ASP A 295 17.52 0.98 -5.91
CA ASP A 295 17.72 0.21 -7.14
C ASP A 295 16.41 -0.05 -7.91
N GLN A 296 15.25 0.25 -7.31
CA GLN A 296 13.90 0.07 -7.90
C GLN A 296 13.09 1.37 -7.94
N LEU A 297 13.75 2.52 -7.93
CA LEU A 297 13.08 3.82 -7.97
C LEU A 297 13.30 4.54 -9.30
N MET A 298 12.45 5.50 -9.58
CA MET A 298 12.57 6.40 -10.72
C MET A 298 12.75 5.64 -12.05
N PHE A 299 13.82 5.93 -12.78
CA PHE A 299 14.14 5.31 -14.07
C PHE A 299 14.62 3.85 -13.98
N ASN A 300 14.84 3.33 -12.78
CA ASN A 300 15.13 1.92 -12.54
C ASN A 300 13.86 1.07 -12.33
N ARG A 301 12.67 1.68 -12.32
CA ARG A 301 11.41 1.00 -12.02
C ARG A 301 10.61 0.70 -13.27
N PRO A 302 10.18 -0.56 -13.55
CA PRO A 302 10.43 -1.78 -12.77
C PRO A 302 11.87 -2.26 -12.86
N PHE A 303 12.56 -2.05 -13.97
CA PHE A 303 13.95 -2.44 -14.22
C PHE A 303 14.66 -1.38 -15.04
N PRO A 304 15.98 -1.20 -14.90
CA PRO A 304 16.76 -0.35 -15.77
C PRO A 304 16.53 -0.67 -17.26
N GLY A 305 16.21 0.36 -18.04
CA GLY A 305 15.87 0.24 -19.46
C GLY A 305 14.39 -0.01 -19.78
N TYR A 306 13.54 -0.22 -18.77
CA TYR A 306 12.09 -0.50 -18.95
C TYR A 306 11.17 0.56 -18.30
N ALA A 307 11.69 1.71 -17.92
CA ALA A 307 10.94 2.78 -17.26
C ALA A 307 9.96 3.54 -18.18
N GLN A 308 9.88 3.21 -19.47
CA GLN A 308 9.06 3.91 -20.46
C GLN A 308 7.69 3.26 -20.72
N TYR A 309 7.16 2.52 -19.77
CA TYR A 309 5.84 1.86 -19.84
C TYR A 309 5.69 0.81 -20.93
N ARG A 310 6.73 0.49 -21.69
CA ARG A 310 6.72 -0.48 -22.79
C ARG A 310 7.35 -1.79 -22.37
N ALA A 311 6.64 -2.89 -22.60
CA ALA A 311 7.24 -4.22 -22.57
C ALA A 311 8.11 -4.47 -23.82
N PRO A 312 9.02 -5.46 -23.82
CA PRO A 312 9.79 -5.82 -25.01
C PRO A 312 8.91 -6.42 -26.13
N ILE A 313 7.69 -6.82 -25.83
CA ILE A 313 6.70 -7.31 -26.76
C ILE A 313 5.99 -6.13 -27.41
N LYS A 314 5.94 -6.07 -28.74
CA LYS A 314 5.24 -4.99 -29.46
C LYS A 314 3.76 -4.92 -29.06
N ASN A 315 3.20 -3.72 -28.96
CA ASN A 315 1.82 -3.45 -28.58
C ASN A 315 1.47 -3.90 -27.15
N MET A 316 2.47 -4.08 -26.30
CA MET A 316 2.26 -4.36 -24.89
C MET A 316 2.82 -3.22 -24.04
N TYR A 317 2.00 -2.77 -23.10
CA TYR A 317 2.33 -1.67 -22.19
C TYR A 317 2.00 -2.05 -20.77
N MET A 318 2.62 -1.34 -19.83
CA MET A 318 2.34 -1.46 -18.40
C MET A 318 1.94 -0.10 -17.84
N CYS A 319 0.90 -0.05 -17.01
CA CYS A 319 0.45 1.16 -16.34
C CYS A 319 0.15 0.85 -14.86
N ILE A 320 1.18 0.82 -14.04
CA ILE A 320 1.07 0.35 -12.67
C ILE A 320 2.13 0.98 -11.77
N SER A 321 1.92 0.90 -10.45
CA SER A 321 2.87 1.37 -9.44
C SER A 321 4.24 0.67 -9.48
N SER A 322 4.34 -0.52 -10.08
CA SER A 322 5.65 -1.15 -10.40
C SER A 322 6.47 -0.39 -11.42
N ASN A 323 5.88 0.55 -12.16
CA ASN A 323 6.57 1.34 -13.18
C ASN A 323 7.00 2.69 -12.64
N HIS A 324 7.83 3.39 -13.43
CA HIS A 324 8.15 4.80 -13.19
C HIS A 324 6.85 5.64 -13.09
N PRO A 325 6.73 6.60 -12.19
CA PRO A 325 7.69 6.99 -11.14
C PRO A 325 7.58 6.15 -9.86
N GLY A 326 6.58 5.33 -9.70
CA GLY A 326 6.27 4.54 -8.52
C GLY A 326 4.80 4.60 -8.14
N GLY A 327 4.47 4.24 -6.90
CA GLY A 327 3.12 4.23 -6.36
C GLY A 327 2.65 5.59 -5.83
N GLY A 328 1.35 5.68 -5.61
CA GLY A 328 0.65 6.86 -5.10
C GLY A 328 -0.38 7.37 -6.11
N VAL A 329 -1.63 7.56 -5.65
CA VAL A 329 -2.73 8.02 -6.54
C VAL A 329 -2.41 9.41 -7.12
N MET A 330 -1.76 10.27 -6.36
CA MET A 330 -1.42 11.64 -6.78
C MET A 330 -0.25 11.72 -7.76
N GLY A 331 0.56 10.67 -7.88
CA GLY A 331 1.65 10.57 -8.84
C GLY A 331 1.31 9.75 -10.08
N ALA A 332 0.07 9.29 -10.23
CA ALA A 332 -0.34 8.35 -11.25
C ALA A 332 -0.62 8.92 -12.65
N PRO A 333 -0.88 10.21 -12.89
CA PRO A 333 -1.11 10.75 -14.23
C PRO A 333 0.09 10.70 -15.15
#